data_d918f24ae63f965a4dd540857eb1e733
#
_entry.id   d918f24ae63f965a4dd540857eb1e733
#
_cell.length_a   1.000
_cell.length_b   1.000
_cell.length_c   1.000
_cell.angle_alpha   90.00
_cell.angle_beta   90.00
_cell.angle_gamma   90.00
#
_symmetry.space_group_name_H-M   'P 1'
#
loop_
_entity.id
_entity.type
_entity.pdbx_description
1 polymer ?
#
loop_
_entity_poly.entity_id
_entity_poly.type
_entity_poly.pdbx_seq_one_letter_code
_entity_poly.pdbx_strand_id
1 'polypeptide(L)'
;FYELTPDLRVAEQVKLNRTDWLLYVNYFGICGHASADALSRFGPERVILDHSQAFFTAPPDCLATIYSPRKFFGLPDGGLLVTQLPVPRPQETDTDSVGRMKHLLQRLDGSPEAGFPDYRAAEETLADFRPRSMSVLTRKLFASYDMEAARARRNGNFKQLHDLLGKRNSVPLALGDVDGPLGYPYGGKRPELRRALIARRVFVPSYWTEVLGRAERQSVEEYWVTSVLALPCDQRYGDEEMKEMAGLVQSLEESR
;
A
#
# COMPACT_ATOMS: atom_id res chain seq x y z
N PHE A 1 2.33 14.16 -13.88
CA PHE A 1 2.95 12.85 -13.55
C PHE A 1 4.46 13.02 -13.60
N TYR A 2 5.18 12.19 -12.88
CA TYR A 2 6.64 12.18 -12.84
C TYR A 2 7.14 10.75 -13.05
N GLU A 3 8.37 10.66 -13.52
CA GLU A 3 9.07 9.39 -13.72
C GLU A 3 9.81 8.99 -12.44
N LEU A 4 9.99 7.67 -12.26
CA LEU A 4 10.68 7.09 -11.12
C LEU A 4 12.03 6.48 -11.52
N THR A 5 12.95 6.46 -10.57
CA THR A 5 14.13 5.63 -10.63
C THR A 5 13.82 4.19 -10.19
N PRO A 6 14.69 3.19 -10.46
CA PRO A 6 14.46 1.81 -10.02
C PRO A 6 14.28 1.63 -8.51
N ASP A 7 14.85 2.52 -7.69
CA ASP A 7 14.68 2.58 -6.23
C ASP A 7 13.54 3.51 -5.79
N LEU A 8 12.61 3.80 -6.72
CA LEU A 8 11.37 4.57 -6.50
C LEU A 8 11.56 6.03 -6.10
N ARG A 9 12.72 6.64 -6.32
CA ARG A 9 12.88 8.09 -6.21
C ARG A 9 12.25 8.80 -7.40
N VAL A 10 11.94 10.07 -7.23
CA VAL A 10 11.58 10.93 -8.36
C VAL A 10 12.79 11.13 -9.26
N ALA A 11 12.66 10.84 -10.55
CA ALA A 11 13.77 10.90 -11.49
C ALA A 11 14.42 12.31 -11.54
N GLU A 12 15.73 12.38 -11.80
CA GLU A 12 16.52 13.62 -11.65
C GLU A 12 16.07 14.75 -12.57
N GLN A 13 15.58 14.42 -13.76
CA GLN A 13 15.10 15.40 -14.75
C GLN A 13 13.79 16.09 -14.36
N VAL A 14 13.03 15.53 -13.39
CA VAL A 14 11.76 16.10 -12.92
C VAL A 14 12.01 17.44 -12.22
N LYS A 15 11.32 18.48 -12.68
CA LYS A 15 11.36 19.82 -12.12
C LYS A 15 9.94 20.31 -11.85
N LEU A 16 9.77 21.02 -10.75
CA LEU A 16 8.50 21.68 -10.43
C LEU A 16 8.55 23.15 -10.86
N ASN A 17 7.49 23.62 -11.50
CA ASN A 17 7.28 25.04 -11.71
C ASN A 17 7.00 25.72 -10.36
N ARG A 18 7.03 27.05 -10.33
CA ARG A 18 6.86 27.83 -9.09
C ARG A 18 5.55 27.54 -8.35
N THR A 19 4.49 27.18 -9.06
CA THR A 19 3.15 26.93 -8.53
C THR A 19 2.80 25.46 -8.38
N ASP A 20 3.69 24.54 -8.76
CA ASP A 20 3.43 23.12 -8.70
C ASP A 20 3.66 22.57 -7.29
N TRP A 21 2.89 21.56 -6.95
CA TRP A 21 3.13 20.69 -5.81
C TRP A 21 3.48 19.28 -6.28
N LEU A 22 4.31 18.59 -5.51
CA LEU A 22 4.61 17.18 -5.72
C LEU A 22 3.74 16.35 -4.78
N LEU A 23 2.93 15.43 -5.33
CA LEU A 23 2.34 14.34 -4.57
C LEU A 23 3.25 13.12 -4.74
N TYR A 24 4.01 12.76 -3.70
CA TYR A 24 4.87 11.58 -3.71
C TYR A 24 4.25 10.45 -2.90
N VAL A 25 4.22 9.25 -3.50
CA VAL A 25 3.68 8.04 -2.85
C VAL A 25 4.79 7.29 -2.13
N ASN A 26 4.61 6.97 -0.85
CA ASN A 26 5.45 6.01 -0.15
C ASN A 26 4.98 4.58 -0.52
N TYR A 27 5.53 4.07 -1.60
CA TYR A 27 5.14 2.78 -2.18
C TYR A 27 5.41 1.65 -1.20
N PHE A 28 4.40 0.82 -0.91
CA PHE A 28 4.42 -0.32 0.00
C PHE A 28 4.83 0.01 1.46
N GLY A 29 5.08 1.28 1.80
CA GLY A 29 5.63 1.68 3.09
C GLY A 29 7.12 1.37 3.25
N ILE A 30 7.88 1.36 2.15
CA ILE A 30 9.31 1.05 2.12
C ILE A 30 10.17 2.15 1.48
N CYS A 31 9.58 3.32 1.21
CA CYS A 31 10.26 4.41 0.49
C CYS A 31 10.60 5.60 1.40
N GLY A 32 11.08 5.33 2.63
CA GLY A 32 11.46 6.39 3.59
C GLY A 32 12.55 7.30 3.03
N HIS A 33 13.63 6.72 2.49
CA HIS A 33 14.72 7.45 1.87
C HIS A 33 14.28 8.27 0.65
N ALA A 34 13.40 7.72 -0.19
CA ALA A 34 12.90 8.41 -1.37
C ALA A 34 11.92 9.53 -1.00
N SER A 35 11.14 9.37 0.07
CA SER A 35 10.34 10.46 0.65
C SER A 35 11.22 11.59 1.16
N ALA A 36 12.31 11.27 1.86
CA ALA A 36 13.28 12.26 2.36
C ALA A 36 14.00 12.99 1.20
N ASP A 37 14.36 12.28 0.14
CA ASP A 37 14.92 12.85 -1.09
C ASP A 37 13.94 13.85 -1.74
N ALA A 38 12.67 13.47 -1.88
CA ALA A 38 11.64 14.34 -2.44
C ALA A 38 11.48 15.64 -1.62
N LEU A 39 11.45 15.53 -0.29
CA LEU A 39 11.39 16.70 0.60
C LEU A 39 12.62 17.60 0.45
N SER A 40 13.82 17.02 0.38
CA SER A 40 15.07 17.76 0.23
C SER A 40 15.17 18.50 -1.11
N ARG A 41 14.73 17.85 -2.21
CA ARG A 41 14.86 18.41 -3.56
C ARG A 41 13.82 19.47 -3.89
N PHE A 42 12.59 19.28 -3.43
CA PHE A 42 11.47 20.10 -3.88
C PHE A 42 10.98 21.09 -2.82
N GLY A 43 11.48 20.98 -1.58
CA GLY A 43 11.06 21.77 -0.42
C GLY A 43 9.84 21.18 0.28
N PRO A 44 9.87 21.03 1.62
CA PRO A 44 8.81 20.40 2.38
C PRO A 44 7.45 21.12 2.22
N GLU A 45 7.47 22.44 2.01
CA GLU A 45 6.28 23.27 1.79
C GLU A 45 5.58 23.02 0.44
N ARG A 46 6.19 22.22 -0.43
CA ARG A 46 5.66 21.89 -1.77
C ARG A 46 5.40 20.39 -1.97
N VAL A 47 5.67 19.57 -0.96
CA VAL A 47 5.52 18.12 -1.04
C VAL A 47 4.34 17.66 -0.21
N ILE A 48 3.47 16.88 -0.86
CA ILE A 48 2.42 16.10 -0.21
C ILE A 48 2.87 14.63 -0.24
N LEU A 49 2.89 13.97 0.91
CA LEU A 49 3.21 12.55 0.99
C LEU A 49 1.94 11.71 1.05
N ASP A 50 1.79 10.81 0.09
CA ASP A 50 0.75 9.78 0.15
C ASP A 50 1.28 8.55 0.89
N HIS A 51 0.94 8.47 2.18
CA HIS A 51 1.20 7.32 3.05
C HIS A 51 0.03 6.33 3.10
N SER A 52 -0.84 6.29 2.08
CA SER A 52 -1.93 5.30 2.05
C SER A 52 -1.43 3.85 1.97
N GLN A 53 -0.16 3.64 1.68
CA GLN A 53 0.53 2.35 1.76
C GLN A 53 1.63 2.30 2.85
N ALA A 54 1.74 3.33 3.69
CA ALA A 54 2.79 3.52 4.69
C ALA A 54 2.20 3.98 6.05
N PHE A 55 1.16 3.30 6.51
CA PHE A 55 0.36 3.74 7.66
C PHE A 55 1.19 3.95 8.93
N PHE A 56 2.21 3.15 9.17
CA PHE A 56 3.04 3.21 10.37
C PHE A 56 4.20 4.22 10.29
N THR A 57 4.50 4.73 9.09
CA THR A 57 5.52 5.76 8.91
C THR A 57 5.03 7.08 9.50
N ALA A 58 5.82 7.65 10.43
CA ALA A 58 5.50 8.95 11.03
C ALA A 58 5.42 10.06 9.96
N PRO A 59 4.51 11.03 10.09
CA PRO A 59 4.46 12.16 9.19
C PRO A 59 5.66 13.06 9.42
N PRO A 60 6.50 13.32 8.40
CA PRO A 60 7.54 14.34 8.51
C PRO A 60 6.93 15.74 8.43
N ASP A 61 7.74 16.76 8.69
CA ASP A 61 7.36 18.16 8.42
C ASP A 61 7.30 18.35 6.90
N CYS A 62 6.08 18.51 6.36
CA CYS A 62 5.80 18.73 4.95
C CYS A 62 4.44 19.40 4.76
N LEU A 63 4.09 19.75 3.52
CA LEU A 63 2.81 20.41 3.22
C LEU A 63 1.62 19.62 3.75
N ALA A 64 1.59 18.31 3.50
CA ALA A 64 0.58 17.39 4.02
C ALA A 64 1.05 15.94 3.93
N THR A 65 0.55 15.10 4.85
CA THR A 65 0.67 13.63 4.76
C THR A 65 -0.73 13.00 4.83
N ILE A 66 -1.01 12.09 3.91
CA ILE A 66 -2.31 11.42 3.77
C ILE A 66 -2.15 9.95 4.15
N TYR A 67 -3.08 9.39 4.94
CA TYR A 67 -3.09 7.98 5.33
C TYR A 67 -4.42 7.30 5.01
N SER A 68 -4.36 6.00 4.69
CA SER A 68 -5.53 5.15 4.46
C SER A 68 -5.52 3.93 5.39
N PRO A 69 -6.00 4.05 6.64
CA PRO A 69 -5.95 2.95 7.62
C PRO A 69 -6.73 1.71 7.17
N ARG A 70 -7.76 1.85 6.32
CA ARG A 70 -8.54 0.71 5.78
C ARG A 70 -7.72 -0.27 4.92
N LYS A 71 -6.55 0.14 4.44
CA LYS A 71 -5.62 -0.76 3.74
C LYS A 71 -4.83 -1.67 4.69
N PHE A 72 -4.81 -1.33 5.98
CA PHE A 72 -4.05 -2.03 7.01
C PHE A 72 -4.94 -2.81 7.99
N PHE A 73 -6.16 -2.35 8.17
CA PHE A 73 -7.11 -2.88 9.15
C PHE A 73 -8.46 -3.16 8.49
N GLY A 74 -9.26 -3.99 9.14
CA GLY A 74 -10.63 -4.30 8.72
C GLY A 74 -11.60 -3.15 8.93
N LEU A 75 -11.34 -2.01 8.32
CA LEU A 75 -12.16 -0.81 8.37
C LEU A 75 -12.96 -0.64 7.08
N PRO A 76 -14.22 -0.22 7.15
CA PRO A 76 -15.05 -0.04 5.96
C PRO A 76 -14.64 1.18 5.12
N ASP A 77 -14.08 2.20 5.76
CA ASP A 77 -13.71 3.49 5.20
C ASP A 77 -12.71 4.22 6.10
N GLY A 78 -12.51 5.51 5.84
CA GLY A 78 -11.70 6.38 6.65
C GLY A 78 -10.34 6.69 6.04
N GLY A 79 -9.91 7.93 6.23
CA GLY A 79 -8.60 8.48 5.90
C GLY A 79 -8.15 9.45 6.98
N LEU A 80 -6.84 9.70 7.05
CA LEU A 80 -6.28 10.72 7.94
C LEU A 80 -5.48 11.73 7.09
N LEU A 81 -5.58 12.99 7.46
CA LEU A 81 -4.79 14.08 6.91
C LEU A 81 -4.01 14.73 8.05
N VAL A 82 -2.70 14.78 7.93
CA VAL A 82 -1.80 15.55 8.80
C VAL A 82 -1.27 16.72 8.00
N THR A 83 -1.55 17.94 8.44
CA THR A 83 -1.12 19.16 7.75
C THR A 83 -1.10 20.36 8.70
N GLN A 84 -0.24 21.33 8.44
CA GLN A 84 -0.22 22.63 9.10
C GLN A 84 -1.11 23.65 8.38
N LEU A 85 -1.66 23.31 7.22
CA LEU A 85 -2.57 24.19 6.50
C LEU A 85 -3.90 24.35 7.25
N PRO A 86 -4.55 25.52 7.18
CA PRO A 86 -5.85 25.77 7.81
C PRO A 86 -6.99 25.10 7.02
N VAL A 87 -6.97 23.77 6.92
CA VAL A 87 -8.01 22.99 6.24
C VAL A 87 -9.22 22.84 7.16
N PRO A 88 -10.42 23.26 6.75
CA PRO A 88 -11.62 23.11 7.55
C PRO A 88 -11.97 21.62 7.73
N ARG A 89 -12.42 21.26 8.93
CA ARG A 89 -12.93 19.90 9.17
C ARG A 89 -14.21 19.68 8.38
N PRO A 90 -14.42 18.48 7.80
CA PRO A 90 -15.70 18.15 7.18
C PRO A 90 -16.85 18.31 8.17
N GLN A 91 -17.93 18.96 7.73
CA GLN A 91 -19.12 19.19 8.56
C GLN A 91 -20.02 17.95 8.60
N GLU A 92 -20.08 17.22 7.49
CA GLU A 92 -20.85 15.98 7.39
C GLU A 92 -20.07 14.79 7.96
N THR A 93 -20.76 13.86 8.58
CA THR A 93 -20.21 12.57 9.02
C THR A 93 -20.69 11.49 8.05
N ASP A 94 -19.80 10.55 7.71
CA ASP A 94 -20.17 9.40 6.88
C ASP A 94 -21.17 8.50 7.61
N THR A 95 -22.25 8.12 6.93
CA THR A 95 -23.34 7.29 7.45
C THR A 95 -23.40 5.89 6.84
N ASP A 96 -22.61 5.61 5.81
CA ASP A 96 -22.72 4.40 4.99
C ASP A 96 -21.78 3.27 5.42
N SER A 97 -20.96 3.50 6.46
CA SER A 97 -19.95 2.55 6.95
C SER A 97 -20.53 1.18 7.33
N VAL A 98 -21.77 1.12 7.87
CA VAL A 98 -22.41 -0.15 8.22
C VAL A 98 -22.64 -1.00 6.97
N GLY A 99 -23.13 -0.39 5.89
CA GLY A 99 -23.34 -1.08 4.61
C GLY A 99 -22.02 -1.59 4.02
N ARG A 100 -20.96 -0.78 4.11
CA ARG A 100 -19.62 -1.15 3.63
C ARG A 100 -18.95 -2.25 4.45
N MET A 101 -19.37 -2.52 5.68
CA MET A 101 -18.83 -3.62 6.51
C MET A 101 -19.19 -5.00 5.98
N LYS A 102 -20.21 -5.15 5.14
CA LYS A 102 -20.74 -6.45 4.72
C LYS A 102 -19.66 -7.37 4.15
N HIS A 103 -18.82 -6.88 3.24
CA HIS A 103 -17.76 -7.68 2.64
C HIS A 103 -16.69 -8.13 3.65
N LEU A 104 -16.40 -7.32 4.67
CA LEU A 104 -15.45 -7.66 5.74
C LEU A 104 -16.00 -8.79 6.61
N LEU A 105 -17.28 -8.72 6.96
CA LEU A 105 -17.96 -9.77 7.73
C LEU A 105 -18.05 -11.08 6.94
N GLN A 106 -18.43 -11.04 5.67
CA GLN A 106 -18.46 -12.20 4.79
C GLN A 106 -17.09 -12.86 4.64
N ARG A 107 -16.03 -12.05 4.56
CA ARG A 107 -14.66 -12.54 4.48
C ARG A 107 -14.21 -13.19 5.79
N LEU A 108 -14.69 -12.71 6.92
CA LEU A 108 -14.38 -13.26 8.25
C LEU A 108 -15.13 -14.56 8.50
N ASP A 109 -16.42 -14.61 8.15
CA ASP A 109 -17.31 -15.76 8.37
C ASP A 109 -17.11 -16.88 7.34
N GLY A 110 -16.67 -16.54 6.13
CA GLY A 110 -16.58 -17.47 5.00
C GLY A 110 -15.26 -17.39 4.24
N SER A 111 -15.31 -16.79 3.07
CA SER A 111 -14.14 -16.71 2.18
C SER A 111 -13.96 -15.32 1.56
N PRO A 112 -12.74 -14.96 1.14
CA PRO A 112 -12.48 -13.74 0.41
C PRO A 112 -13.32 -13.62 -0.87
N GLU A 113 -13.56 -14.73 -1.55
CA GLU A 113 -14.31 -14.79 -2.79
C GLU A 113 -15.78 -14.46 -2.59
N ALA A 114 -16.39 -14.90 -1.48
CA ALA A 114 -17.78 -14.61 -1.15
C ALA A 114 -18.01 -13.12 -0.90
N GLY A 115 -17.03 -12.43 -0.29
CA GLY A 115 -17.11 -10.99 -0.02
C GLY A 115 -16.76 -10.09 -1.21
N PHE A 116 -16.25 -10.62 -2.31
CA PHE A 116 -15.71 -9.79 -3.40
C PHE A 116 -16.75 -8.91 -4.12
N PRO A 117 -17.99 -9.38 -4.43
CA PRO A 117 -19.01 -8.51 -5.01
C PRO A 117 -19.40 -7.34 -4.11
N ASP A 118 -19.57 -7.58 -2.80
CA ASP A 118 -19.89 -6.51 -1.84
C ASP A 118 -18.70 -5.57 -1.59
N TYR A 119 -17.47 -6.06 -1.72
CA TYR A 119 -16.28 -5.20 -1.72
C TYR A 119 -16.32 -4.21 -2.90
N ARG A 120 -16.64 -4.67 -4.11
CA ARG A 120 -16.74 -3.79 -5.27
C ARG A 120 -17.83 -2.74 -5.10
N ALA A 121 -19.00 -3.16 -4.62
CA ALA A 121 -20.10 -2.23 -4.33
C ALA A 121 -19.70 -1.19 -3.26
N ALA A 122 -18.96 -1.59 -2.22
CA ALA A 122 -18.44 -0.67 -1.21
C ALA A 122 -17.48 0.36 -1.81
N GLU A 123 -16.54 -0.07 -2.68
CA GLU A 123 -15.60 0.84 -3.37
C GLU A 123 -16.33 1.87 -4.25
N GLU A 124 -17.40 1.46 -4.94
CA GLU A 124 -18.23 2.38 -5.75
C GLU A 124 -18.85 3.50 -4.91
N THR A 125 -19.25 3.22 -3.66
CA THR A 125 -19.78 4.25 -2.75
C THR A 125 -18.72 5.23 -2.27
N LEU A 126 -17.43 4.89 -2.36
CA LEU A 126 -16.32 5.75 -2.01
C LEU A 126 -15.84 6.64 -3.18
N ALA A 127 -16.42 6.49 -4.36
CA ALA A 127 -16.15 7.35 -5.52
C ALA A 127 -16.73 8.77 -5.38
N ASP A 128 -17.59 9.02 -4.39
CA ASP A 128 -18.01 10.37 -4.02
C ASP A 128 -16.88 11.07 -3.23
N PHE A 129 -16.21 12.00 -3.89
CA PHE A 129 -15.05 12.71 -3.35
C PHE A 129 -15.39 13.84 -2.36
N ARG A 130 -16.65 13.98 -1.93
CA ARG A 130 -17.01 14.97 -0.90
C ARG A 130 -16.38 14.58 0.44
N PRO A 131 -15.60 15.48 1.07
CA PRO A 131 -14.97 15.17 2.35
C PRO A 131 -16.04 14.99 3.44
N ARG A 132 -15.99 13.84 4.13
CA ARG A 132 -16.81 13.55 5.31
C ARG A 132 -15.92 13.13 6.47
N SER A 133 -16.35 13.43 7.68
CA SER A 133 -15.73 12.89 8.88
C SER A 133 -15.99 11.39 9.00
N MET A 134 -15.03 10.65 9.55
CA MET A 134 -15.22 9.22 9.83
C MET A 134 -16.50 8.97 10.65
N SER A 135 -17.21 7.91 10.31
CA SER A 135 -18.37 7.45 11.08
C SER A 135 -18.01 7.08 12.51
N VAL A 136 -19.02 6.97 13.37
CA VAL A 136 -18.84 6.45 14.74
C VAL A 136 -18.32 5.02 14.72
N LEU A 137 -18.82 4.19 13.78
CA LEU A 137 -18.38 2.80 13.61
C LEU A 137 -16.90 2.72 13.29
N THR A 138 -16.44 3.43 12.24
CA THR A 138 -15.04 3.43 11.82
C THR A 138 -14.12 3.92 12.94
N ARG A 139 -14.48 5.00 13.65
CA ARG A 139 -13.68 5.50 14.78
C ARG A 139 -13.55 4.49 15.92
N LYS A 140 -14.65 3.80 16.27
CA LYS A 140 -14.63 2.78 17.35
C LYS A 140 -13.79 1.57 16.95
N LEU A 141 -13.95 1.07 15.74
CA LEU A 141 -13.14 -0.03 15.22
C LEU A 141 -11.66 0.36 15.18
N PHE A 142 -11.35 1.54 14.65
CA PHE A 142 -9.98 2.03 14.56
C PHE A 142 -9.30 2.14 15.94
N ALA A 143 -10.03 2.61 16.95
CA ALA A 143 -9.53 2.71 18.32
C ALA A 143 -9.37 1.35 19.04
N SER A 144 -9.91 0.26 18.51
CA SER A 144 -9.83 -1.08 19.10
C SER A 144 -8.64 -1.90 18.65
N TYR A 145 -7.91 -1.47 17.62
CA TYR A 145 -6.76 -2.21 17.11
C TYR A 145 -5.51 -1.99 17.96
N ASP A 146 -4.77 -3.07 18.21
CA ASP A 146 -3.41 -3.01 18.75
C ASP A 146 -2.44 -2.66 17.60
N MET A 147 -2.10 -1.37 17.50
CA MET A 147 -1.27 -0.83 16.44
C MET A 147 0.17 -1.34 16.54
N GLU A 148 0.72 -1.45 17.74
CA GLU A 148 2.10 -1.91 17.94
C GLU A 148 2.25 -3.39 17.63
N ALA A 149 1.31 -4.23 18.04
CA ALA A 149 1.32 -5.65 17.68
C ALA A 149 1.17 -5.84 16.17
N ALA A 150 0.32 -5.08 15.50
CA ALA A 150 0.16 -5.12 14.06
C ALA A 150 1.45 -4.71 13.32
N ARG A 151 2.09 -3.62 13.76
CA ARG A 151 3.37 -3.12 13.23
C ARG A 151 4.47 -4.15 13.39
N ALA A 152 4.65 -4.68 14.60
CA ALA A 152 5.68 -5.67 14.92
C ALA A 152 5.51 -6.95 14.07
N ARG A 153 4.27 -7.44 13.91
CA ARG A 153 3.98 -8.62 13.08
C ARG A 153 4.30 -8.38 11.61
N ARG A 154 3.92 -7.24 11.04
CA ARG A 154 4.25 -6.87 9.65
C ARG A 154 5.76 -6.81 9.42
N ASN A 155 6.50 -6.20 10.33
CA ASN A 155 7.96 -6.12 10.26
C ASN A 155 8.59 -7.52 10.30
N GLY A 156 8.13 -8.40 11.20
CA GLY A 156 8.60 -9.78 11.32
C GLY A 156 8.32 -10.58 10.05
N ASN A 157 7.10 -10.52 9.53
CA ASN A 157 6.69 -11.21 8.32
C ASN A 157 7.49 -10.72 7.08
N PHE A 158 7.67 -9.41 6.94
CA PHE A 158 8.47 -8.84 5.86
C PHE A 158 9.93 -9.32 5.93
N LYS A 159 10.52 -9.26 7.12
CA LYS A 159 11.89 -9.74 7.34
C LYS A 159 12.02 -11.21 6.98
N GLN A 160 11.10 -12.05 7.41
CA GLN A 160 11.12 -13.49 7.13
C GLN A 160 10.99 -13.78 5.62
N LEU A 161 10.09 -13.10 4.91
CA LEU A 161 10.02 -13.20 3.45
C LEU A 161 11.33 -12.76 2.79
N HIS A 162 11.95 -11.68 3.31
CA HIS A 162 13.22 -11.22 2.79
C HIS A 162 14.37 -12.21 3.03
N ASP A 163 14.45 -12.80 4.21
CA ASP A 163 15.45 -13.82 4.53
C ASP A 163 15.32 -15.05 3.60
N LEU A 164 14.09 -15.43 3.22
CA LEU A 164 13.80 -16.59 2.37
C LEU A 164 13.89 -16.30 0.87
N LEU A 165 13.47 -15.12 0.42
CA LEU A 165 13.31 -14.78 -0.99
C LEU A 165 14.27 -13.68 -1.49
N GLY A 166 14.92 -12.94 -0.60
CA GLY A 166 15.69 -11.74 -0.95
C GLY A 166 16.79 -11.97 -1.99
N LYS A 167 17.45 -13.14 -1.95
CA LYS A 167 18.48 -13.52 -2.95
C LYS A 167 17.92 -13.76 -4.36
N ARG A 168 16.62 -14.01 -4.48
CA ARG A 168 15.91 -14.24 -5.76
C ARG A 168 15.16 -13.00 -6.22
N ASN A 169 14.93 -12.05 -5.30
CA ASN A 169 14.15 -10.85 -5.57
C ASN A 169 14.94 -9.87 -6.46
N SER A 170 14.38 -9.48 -7.59
CA SER A 170 14.98 -8.48 -8.49
C SER A 170 14.69 -7.03 -8.07
N VAL A 171 13.80 -6.83 -7.09
CA VAL A 171 13.51 -5.49 -6.55
C VAL A 171 14.57 -5.10 -5.53
N PRO A 172 15.25 -3.95 -5.68
CA PRO A 172 16.15 -3.44 -4.65
C PRO A 172 15.33 -2.95 -3.43
N LEU A 173 15.64 -3.47 -2.24
CA LEU A 173 14.94 -3.13 -1.01
C LEU A 173 15.89 -2.47 -0.01
N ALA A 174 15.56 -1.27 0.42
CA ALA A 174 16.26 -0.57 1.53
C ALA A 174 15.61 -0.99 2.86
N LEU A 175 16.16 -2.02 3.50
CA LEU A 175 15.57 -2.63 4.70
C LEU A 175 15.45 -1.66 5.89
N GLY A 176 16.33 -0.65 5.97
CA GLY A 176 16.28 0.37 7.02
C GLY A 176 15.04 1.26 6.99
N ASP A 177 14.32 1.30 5.86
CA ASP A 177 13.10 2.11 5.68
C ASP A 177 11.81 1.34 5.98
N VAL A 178 11.92 0.04 6.25
CA VAL A 178 10.75 -0.84 6.43
C VAL A 178 10.16 -0.65 7.82
N ASP A 179 8.92 -0.15 7.86
CA ASP A 179 8.20 0.05 9.11
C ASP A 179 6.69 -0.20 8.93
N GLY A 180 6.24 -1.35 9.38
CA GLY A 180 4.86 -1.81 9.22
C GLY A 180 4.39 -1.84 7.75
N PRO A 181 5.10 -2.49 6.83
CA PRO A 181 4.89 -2.40 5.38
C PRO A 181 3.52 -2.91 4.95
N LEU A 182 3.01 -2.42 3.82
CA LEU A 182 1.74 -2.89 3.24
C LEU A 182 1.87 -4.33 2.72
N GLY A 183 2.98 -4.65 2.08
CA GLY A 183 3.28 -5.94 1.50
C GLY A 183 4.78 -6.05 1.19
N TYR A 184 5.24 -7.24 0.87
CA TYR A 184 6.61 -7.50 0.44
C TYR A 184 6.68 -7.43 -1.09
N PRO A 185 7.33 -6.41 -1.69
CA PRO A 185 7.47 -6.33 -3.14
C PRO A 185 8.48 -7.36 -3.63
N TYR A 186 8.05 -8.23 -4.51
CA TYR A 186 8.84 -9.31 -5.07
C TYR A 186 8.86 -9.23 -6.60
N GLY A 187 10.00 -8.97 -7.18
CA GLY A 187 10.23 -9.04 -8.62
C GLY A 187 10.57 -10.46 -9.02
N GLY A 188 9.56 -11.21 -9.47
CA GLY A 188 9.72 -12.57 -9.92
C GLY A 188 10.28 -12.65 -11.35
N LYS A 189 10.83 -13.83 -11.70
CA LYS A 189 11.40 -14.10 -13.02
C LYS A 189 10.36 -14.57 -14.05
N ARG A 190 9.16 -14.94 -13.60
CA ARG A 190 8.12 -15.57 -14.45
C ARG A 190 6.85 -14.71 -14.50
N PRO A 191 6.41 -14.31 -15.70
CA PRO A 191 5.17 -13.53 -15.86
C PRO A 191 3.91 -14.22 -15.31
N GLU A 192 3.89 -15.57 -15.32
CA GLU A 192 2.75 -16.37 -14.87
C GLU A 192 2.67 -16.52 -13.36
N LEU A 193 3.71 -16.09 -12.61
CA LEU A 193 3.80 -16.31 -11.16
C LEU A 193 2.57 -15.72 -10.42
N ARG A 194 2.11 -14.54 -10.80
CA ARG A 194 0.89 -13.94 -10.25
C ARG A 194 -0.33 -14.86 -10.38
N ARG A 195 -0.59 -15.37 -11.59
CA ARG A 195 -1.73 -16.26 -11.86
C ARG A 195 -1.62 -17.56 -11.09
N ALA A 196 -0.41 -18.12 -11.02
CA ALA A 196 -0.16 -19.37 -10.31
C ALA A 196 -0.34 -19.22 -8.78
N LEU A 197 0.03 -18.08 -8.20
CA LEU A 197 -0.20 -17.75 -6.78
C LEU A 197 -1.70 -17.58 -6.49
N ILE A 198 -2.41 -16.81 -7.32
CA ILE A 198 -3.87 -16.59 -7.16
C ILE A 198 -4.62 -17.92 -7.24
N ALA A 199 -4.26 -18.81 -8.16
CA ALA A 199 -4.85 -20.15 -8.27
C ALA A 199 -4.64 -21.01 -7.01
N ARG A 200 -3.65 -20.68 -6.19
CA ARG A 200 -3.37 -21.32 -4.89
C ARG A 200 -3.82 -20.47 -3.70
N ARG A 201 -4.72 -19.50 -3.96
CA ARG A 201 -5.32 -18.60 -2.97
C ARG A 201 -4.32 -17.67 -2.25
N VAL A 202 -3.14 -17.45 -2.82
CA VAL A 202 -2.26 -16.35 -2.43
C VAL A 202 -2.63 -15.14 -3.29
N PHE A 203 -3.45 -14.26 -2.71
CA PHE A 203 -3.98 -13.09 -3.44
C PHE A 203 -2.97 -11.96 -3.46
N VAL A 204 -2.38 -11.75 -4.62
CA VAL A 204 -1.40 -10.68 -4.89
C VAL A 204 -2.06 -9.60 -5.76
N PRO A 205 -2.37 -8.43 -5.20
CA PRO A 205 -3.02 -7.37 -5.95
C PRO A 205 -2.10 -6.79 -7.03
N SER A 206 -2.71 -6.20 -8.06
CA SER A 206 -2.02 -5.28 -8.98
C SER A 206 -2.35 -3.86 -8.56
N TYR A 207 -1.33 -3.07 -8.34
CA TYR A 207 -1.47 -1.65 -8.00
C TYR A 207 -1.18 -0.79 -9.22
N TRP A 208 -1.81 0.37 -9.29
CA TRP A 208 -1.57 1.44 -10.28
C TRP A 208 -1.67 0.99 -11.74
N THR A 209 -2.60 0.07 -12.05
CA THR A 209 -2.80 -0.44 -13.42
C THR A 209 -3.14 0.66 -14.43
N GLU A 210 -3.71 1.78 -13.99
CA GLU A 210 -3.99 2.97 -14.80
C GLU A 210 -2.73 3.66 -15.34
N VAL A 211 -1.58 3.41 -14.72
CA VAL A 211 -0.28 3.92 -15.19
C VAL A 211 0.07 3.35 -16.56
N LEU A 212 -0.32 2.10 -16.86
CA LEU A 212 -0.01 1.44 -18.13
C LEU A 212 -0.57 2.16 -19.35
N GLY A 213 -1.61 2.98 -19.17
CA GLY A 213 -2.17 3.81 -20.25
C GLY A 213 -1.29 5.00 -20.66
N ARG A 214 -0.24 5.31 -19.87
CA ARG A 214 0.63 6.48 -20.09
C ARG A 214 2.14 6.20 -19.90
N ALA A 215 2.50 5.09 -19.25
CA ALA A 215 3.89 4.70 -19.06
C ALA A 215 4.52 4.29 -20.40
N GLU A 216 5.78 4.65 -20.59
CA GLU A 216 6.55 4.16 -21.70
C GLU A 216 6.82 2.66 -21.56
N ARG A 217 6.96 1.98 -22.69
CA ARG A 217 7.33 0.55 -22.69
C ARG A 217 8.73 0.36 -22.11
N GLN A 218 8.88 -0.65 -21.28
CA GLN A 218 10.12 -0.98 -20.57
C GLN A 218 10.57 0.10 -19.56
N SER A 219 9.65 1.00 -19.17
CA SER A 219 9.91 1.95 -18.11
C SER A 219 9.89 1.28 -16.73
N VAL A 220 10.41 2.00 -15.73
CA VAL A 220 10.36 1.57 -14.33
C VAL A 220 8.91 1.37 -13.88
N GLU A 221 8.01 2.27 -14.27
CA GLU A 221 6.60 2.24 -13.93
C GLU A 221 5.91 0.99 -14.50
N GLU A 222 6.15 0.67 -15.78
CA GLU A 222 5.62 -0.55 -16.40
C GLU A 222 6.12 -1.79 -15.66
N TYR A 223 7.42 -1.85 -15.34
CA TYR A 223 8.00 -2.97 -14.58
C TYR A 223 7.34 -3.16 -13.22
N TRP A 224 7.17 -2.08 -12.44
CA TRP A 224 6.54 -2.14 -11.12
C TRP A 224 5.09 -2.60 -11.17
N VAL A 225 4.34 -2.21 -12.18
CA VAL A 225 2.93 -2.61 -12.33
C VAL A 225 2.77 -4.04 -12.82
N THR A 226 3.60 -4.46 -13.80
CA THR A 226 3.41 -5.75 -14.48
C THR A 226 4.17 -6.91 -13.86
N SER A 227 5.35 -6.64 -13.30
CA SER A 227 6.32 -7.66 -12.90
C SER A 227 6.53 -7.78 -11.39
N VAL A 228 6.26 -6.71 -10.62
CA VAL A 228 6.39 -6.76 -9.16
C VAL A 228 5.10 -7.25 -8.53
N LEU A 229 5.25 -8.24 -7.66
CA LEU A 229 4.16 -8.83 -6.88
C LEU A 229 4.19 -8.26 -5.46
N ALA A 230 3.04 -7.83 -4.93
CA ALA A 230 2.90 -7.48 -3.53
C ALA A 230 2.54 -8.75 -2.74
N LEU A 231 3.54 -9.47 -2.24
CA LEU A 231 3.28 -10.64 -1.40
C LEU A 231 2.70 -10.19 -0.05
N PRO A 232 1.63 -10.83 0.44
CA PRO A 232 1.04 -10.49 1.72
C PRO A 232 2.04 -10.71 2.87
N CYS A 233 2.22 -9.70 3.72
CA CYS A 233 3.01 -9.80 4.95
C CYS A 233 2.28 -9.16 6.14
N ASP A 234 0.95 -9.04 6.04
CA ASP A 234 0.16 -8.34 7.04
C ASP A 234 -0.04 -9.16 8.32
N GLN A 235 -0.58 -8.51 9.35
CA GLN A 235 -0.71 -9.04 10.70
C GLN A 235 -1.65 -10.24 10.84
N ARG A 236 -2.38 -10.63 9.80
CA ARG A 236 -3.24 -11.82 9.79
C ARG A 236 -2.46 -13.13 9.67
N TYR A 237 -1.21 -13.05 9.23
CA TYR A 237 -0.35 -14.19 8.97
C TYR A 237 0.73 -14.32 10.05
N GLY A 238 1.14 -15.56 10.32
CA GLY A 238 2.24 -15.90 11.21
C GLY A 238 3.45 -16.44 10.45
N ASP A 239 4.39 -16.97 11.22
CA ASP A 239 5.69 -17.41 10.71
C ASP A 239 5.57 -18.63 9.76
N GLU A 240 4.60 -19.52 10.01
CA GLU A 240 4.39 -20.70 9.17
C GLU A 240 3.82 -20.33 7.80
N GLU A 241 2.82 -19.43 7.75
CA GLU A 241 2.26 -18.97 6.49
C GLU A 241 3.32 -18.22 5.65
N MET A 242 4.26 -17.51 6.28
CA MET A 242 5.37 -16.87 5.57
C MET A 242 6.31 -17.90 4.94
N LYS A 243 6.63 -19.00 5.65
CA LYS A 243 7.45 -20.10 5.11
C LYS A 243 6.75 -20.82 3.96
N GLU A 244 5.46 -21.13 4.14
CA GLU A 244 4.64 -21.78 3.11
C GLU A 244 4.57 -20.91 1.84
N MET A 245 4.32 -19.62 2.00
CA MET A 245 4.27 -18.67 0.89
C MET A 245 5.61 -18.59 0.16
N ALA A 246 6.72 -18.47 0.90
CA ALA A 246 8.05 -18.43 0.31
C ALA A 246 8.39 -19.73 -0.43
N GLY A 247 8.09 -20.89 0.17
CA GLY A 247 8.28 -22.19 -0.47
C GLY A 247 7.45 -22.35 -1.75
N LEU A 248 6.20 -21.86 -1.73
CA LEU A 248 5.34 -21.83 -2.91
C LEU A 248 5.92 -20.97 -4.03
N VAL A 249 6.39 -19.77 -3.72
CA VAL A 249 7.03 -18.87 -4.71
C VAL A 249 8.25 -19.54 -5.33
N GLN A 250 9.13 -20.14 -4.52
CA GLN A 250 10.33 -20.85 -4.98
C GLN A 250 9.98 -22.02 -5.89
N SER A 251 9.05 -22.88 -5.46
CA SER A 251 8.58 -24.02 -6.24
C SER A 251 8.00 -23.61 -7.60
N LEU A 252 7.19 -22.55 -7.63
CA LEU A 252 6.59 -22.04 -8.86
C LEU A 252 7.62 -21.42 -9.81
N GLU A 253 8.67 -20.82 -9.30
CA GLU A 253 9.76 -20.31 -10.14
C GLU A 253 10.67 -21.39 -10.70
N GLU A 254 10.80 -22.53 -10.00
CA GLU A 254 11.61 -23.68 -10.43
C GLU A 254 10.86 -24.64 -11.35
N SER A 255 9.53 -24.63 -11.31
CA SER A 255 8.70 -25.48 -12.20
C SER A 255 8.89 -25.06 -13.66
N ARG A 256 9.24 -26.02 -14.52
CA ARG A 256 9.40 -25.84 -15.97
C ARG A 256 8.07 -25.76 -16.70
#